data_28d0f34784b2e9febb3dc45536d5f334
#
_entry.id   28d0f34784b2e9febb3dc45536d5f334
#
_cell.length_a   1.000
_cell.length_b   1.000
_cell.length_c   1.000
_cell.angle_alpha   90.00
_cell.angle_beta   90.00
_cell.angle_gamma   90.00
#
_symmetry.space_group_name_H-M   'P 1'
#
loop_
_entity.id
_entity.type
_entity.pdbx_description
1 polymer ?
#
loop_
_entity_poly.entity_id
_entity_poly.type
_entity_poly.pdbx_seq_one_letter_code
_entity_poly.pdbx_strand_id
1 'polypeptide(L)'
;MTAPRLYHALSSYYSMIARLALVEGGIAYESVVVDIHLKMAQQQPDYVRLNPNMTVPTLVLADRILDQSRDIAEFALGVSAATLDGETKAWLDLHYGYPIEELTFGRLLARSPLGRIMIPKRLESVRRRLLERANQNPDLAKVYEERAAVFAGRVQAFDPAAVVRLSEKRRAEALGFMDRLEQTLHDGRAVLVPPAYGAADVVWTVFLARMEFVGLGADLQKRPALARYWRSMQARPSFVPADIWTKLHVFRLIGGILGVG
;
A
#
# COMPACT_ATOMS: atom_id res chain seq x y z
N MET A 1 9.28 4.27 27.88
CA MET A 1 9.59 4.34 26.43
C MET A 1 8.36 4.91 25.74
N THR A 2 8.51 5.89 24.86
CA THR A 2 7.39 6.41 24.05
C THR A 2 6.91 5.33 23.10
N ALA A 3 5.58 5.17 22.98
CA ALA A 3 5.00 4.19 22.04
C ALA A 3 5.43 4.51 20.60
N PRO A 4 5.66 3.50 19.76
CA PRO A 4 5.85 3.70 18.31
C PRO A 4 4.69 4.49 17.72
N ARG A 5 4.97 5.37 16.74
CA ARG A 5 3.97 6.19 16.08
C ARG A 5 3.90 5.83 14.60
N LEU A 6 2.76 5.34 14.15
CA LEU A 6 2.52 4.99 12.75
C LEU A 6 1.77 6.10 12.04
N TYR A 7 2.44 6.77 11.11
CA TYR A 7 1.82 7.67 10.14
C TYR A 7 1.33 6.85 8.95
N HIS A 8 0.03 6.83 8.69
CA HIS A 8 -0.56 5.99 7.67
C HIS A 8 -1.81 6.61 7.06
N ALA A 9 -2.22 6.13 5.89
CA ALA A 9 -3.52 6.48 5.31
C ALA A 9 -4.42 5.24 5.27
N LEU A 10 -5.70 5.42 5.61
CA LEU A 10 -6.66 4.32 5.74
C LEU A 10 -6.77 3.48 4.45
N SER A 11 -6.84 4.14 3.29
CA SER A 11 -7.00 3.51 1.96
C SER A 11 -5.68 3.06 1.32
N SER A 12 -4.53 3.40 1.91
CA SER A 12 -3.22 3.09 1.33
C SER A 12 -2.91 1.59 1.44
N TYR A 13 -2.58 0.99 0.30
CA TYR A 13 -2.20 -0.41 0.20
C TYR A 13 -1.02 -0.76 1.12
N TYR A 14 0.06 0.00 1.04
CA TYR A 14 1.25 -0.25 1.85
C TYR A 14 1.04 0.09 3.34
N SER A 15 0.12 1.02 3.65
CA SER A 15 -0.28 1.26 5.04
C SER A 15 -1.07 0.10 5.65
N MET A 16 -1.87 -0.61 4.84
CA MET A 16 -2.54 -1.83 5.30
C MET A 16 -1.54 -2.94 5.65
N ILE A 17 -0.46 -3.09 4.86
CA ILE A 17 0.62 -4.04 5.17
C ILE A 17 1.26 -3.70 6.53
N ALA A 18 1.61 -2.43 6.75
CA ALA A 18 2.22 -2.00 8.00
C ALA A 18 1.29 -2.23 9.21
N ARG A 19 -0.01 -1.86 9.09
CA ARG A 19 -0.98 -2.09 10.16
C ARG A 19 -1.14 -3.58 10.48
N LEU A 20 -1.30 -4.42 9.45
CA LEU A 20 -1.45 -5.86 9.64
C LEU A 20 -0.22 -6.47 10.29
N ALA A 21 0.98 -6.11 9.84
CA ALA A 21 2.21 -6.59 10.43
C ALA A 21 2.35 -6.21 11.91
N LEU A 22 2.06 -4.94 12.26
CA LEU A 22 2.16 -4.45 13.64
C LEU A 22 1.15 -5.16 14.56
N VAL A 23 -0.09 -5.39 14.09
CA VAL A 23 -1.10 -6.12 14.86
C VAL A 23 -0.69 -7.59 15.02
N GLU A 24 -0.21 -8.26 13.99
CA GLU A 24 0.28 -9.65 14.07
C GLU A 24 1.51 -9.79 14.97
N GLY A 25 2.41 -8.81 14.95
CA GLY A 25 3.57 -8.76 15.83
C GLY A 25 3.25 -8.35 17.27
N GLY A 26 1.98 -8.05 17.60
CA GLY A 26 1.58 -7.61 18.94
C GLY A 26 2.16 -6.25 19.35
N ILE A 27 2.55 -5.40 18.38
CA ILE A 27 3.17 -4.10 18.63
C ILE A 27 2.09 -3.04 18.74
N ALA A 28 1.90 -2.51 19.95
CA ALA A 28 1.05 -1.35 20.18
C ALA A 28 1.70 -0.08 19.59
N TYR A 29 0.91 0.75 18.91
CA TYR A 29 1.37 2.00 18.30
C TYR A 29 0.32 3.10 18.40
N GLU A 30 0.78 4.35 18.41
CA GLU A 30 -0.07 5.52 18.21
C GLU A 30 -0.40 5.66 16.71
N SER A 31 -1.68 5.68 16.38
CA SER A 31 -2.16 5.83 15.00
C SER A 31 -2.27 7.30 14.61
N VAL A 32 -1.54 7.72 13.58
CA VAL A 32 -1.59 9.08 13.02
C VAL A 32 -2.08 9.00 11.57
N VAL A 33 -3.34 9.34 11.35
CA VAL A 33 -3.93 9.30 10.01
C VAL A 33 -3.45 10.48 9.17
N VAL A 34 -2.86 10.21 8.02
CA VAL A 34 -2.36 11.17 7.05
C VAL A 34 -3.32 11.27 5.86
N ASP A 35 -3.92 12.44 5.64
CA ASP A 35 -4.75 12.68 4.46
C ASP A 35 -3.87 12.85 3.20
N ILE A 36 -3.76 11.78 2.43
CA ILE A 36 -3.01 11.75 1.17
C ILE A 36 -3.86 12.16 -0.04
N HIS A 37 -5.13 12.49 0.15
CA HIS A 37 -6.08 12.72 -0.93
C HIS A 37 -6.44 14.20 -1.14
N LEU A 38 -6.90 14.91 -0.12
CA LEU A 38 -7.32 16.31 -0.23
C LEU A 38 -6.24 17.27 0.28
N LYS A 39 -5.86 17.12 1.55
CA LYS A 39 -4.87 18.01 2.19
C LYS A 39 -3.45 17.74 1.70
N MET A 40 -3.20 16.53 1.16
CA MET A 40 -1.85 16.07 0.80
C MET A 40 -0.88 16.27 1.97
N ALA A 41 -1.30 15.81 3.16
CA ALA A 41 -0.60 16.05 4.42
C ALA A 41 0.81 15.43 4.43
N GLN A 42 1.05 14.37 3.64
CA GLN A 42 2.39 13.79 3.45
C GLN A 42 3.37 14.74 2.76
N GLN A 43 2.91 15.87 2.23
CA GLN A 43 3.75 16.90 1.62
C GLN A 43 3.99 18.09 2.54
N GLN A 44 3.44 18.12 3.76
CA GLN A 44 3.70 19.20 4.73
C GLN A 44 5.14 19.13 5.24
N PRO A 45 5.78 20.28 5.52
CA PRO A 45 7.20 20.32 5.90
C PRO A 45 7.55 19.40 7.07
N ASP A 46 6.70 19.35 8.10
CA ASP A 46 6.94 18.52 9.27
C ASP A 46 6.93 17.03 8.94
N TYR A 47 6.03 16.61 8.03
CA TYR A 47 6.02 15.23 7.56
C TYR A 47 7.22 14.93 6.63
N VAL A 48 7.58 15.87 5.76
CA VAL A 48 8.73 15.71 4.84
C VAL A 48 10.05 15.54 5.59
N ARG A 49 10.20 16.17 6.76
CA ARG A 49 11.36 15.94 7.66
C ARG A 49 11.38 14.52 8.25
N LEU A 50 10.20 13.89 8.43
CA LEU A 50 10.11 12.49 8.87
C LEU A 50 10.33 11.52 7.72
N ASN A 51 9.73 11.81 6.55
CA ASN A 51 9.82 10.98 5.36
C ASN A 51 9.97 11.84 4.10
N PRO A 52 11.20 12.06 3.63
CA PRO A 52 11.47 12.84 2.42
C PRO A 52 10.85 12.26 1.15
N ASN A 53 10.51 10.96 1.14
CA ASN A 53 9.81 10.32 0.03
C ASN A 53 8.35 10.77 -0.10
N MET A 54 7.79 11.49 0.91
CA MET A 54 6.40 11.97 0.91
C MET A 54 5.39 10.82 0.68
N THR A 55 5.66 9.67 1.26
CA THR A 55 4.84 8.44 1.16
C THR A 55 4.33 8.01 2.52
N VAL A 56 3.35 7.12 2.52
CA VAL A 56 2.89 6.40 3.71
C VAL A 56 2.96 4.90 3.44
N PRO A 57 3.23 4.06 4.43
CA PRO A 57 3.37 4.33 5.86
C PRO A 57 4.74 4.89 6.26
N THR A 58 4.82 5.49 7.46
CA THR A 58 6.06 5.82 8.16
C THR A 58 5.90 5.45 9.63
N LEU A 59 6.78 4.61 10.15
CA LEU A 59 6.82 4.21 11.56
C LEU A 59 7.97 4.92 12.26
N VAL A 60 7.65 5.74 13.25
CA VAL A 60 8.63 6.44 14.08
C VAL A 60 8.82 5.65 15.36
N LEU A 61 10.03 5.16 15.57
CA LEU A 61 10.50 4.48 16.77
C LEU A 61 11.32 5.44 17.63
N ALA A 62 11.70 5.05 18.82
CA ALA A 62 12.51 5.88 19.71
C ALA A 62 13.93 6.17 19.17
N ASP A 63 14.47 5.24 18.40
CA ASP A 63 15.85 5.23 17.89
C ASP A 63 15.97 5.40 16.38
N ARG A 64 14.89 5.20 15.61
CA ARG A 64 14.92 5.25 14.14
C ARG A 64 13.55 5.46 13.53
N ILE A 65 13.54 5.75 12.23
CA ILE A 65 12.35 5.87 11.40
C ILE A 65 12.39 4.76 10.33
N LEU A 66 11.25 4.07 10.14
CA LEU A 66 11.05 3.11 9.05
C LEU A 66 9.99 3.69 8.09
N ASP A 67 10.37 3.92 6.84
CA ASP A 67 9.53 4.57 5.82
C ASP A 67 9.10 3.64 4.68
N GLN A 68 9.50 2.37 4.77
CA GLN A 68 9.07 1.32 3.83
C GLN A 68 8.19 0.29 4.55
N SER A 69 7.07 -0.08 3.92
CA SER A 69 6.16 -1.08 4.50
C SER A 69 6.81 -2.46 4.68
N ARG A 70 7.84 -2.79 3.86
CA ARG A 70 8.64 -3.99 4.02
C ARG A 70 9.41 -3.97 5.33
N ASP A 71 10.16 -2.90 5.57
CA ASP A 71 10.98 -2.76 6.78
C ASP A 71 10.11 -2.72 8.05
N ILE A 72 8.93 -2.09 7.95
CA ILE A 72 7.94 -2.10 9.05
C ILE A 72 7.43 -3.51 9.30
N ALA A 73 7.14 -4.29 8.26
CA ALA A 73 6.67 -5.67 8.41
C ALA A 73 7.77 -6.58 8.97
N GLU A 74 9.00 -6.45 8.48
CA GLU A 74 10.16 -7.19 9.00
C GLU A 74 10.41 -6.86 10.47
N PHE A 75 10.40 -5.59 10.84
CA PHE A 75 10.51 -5.14 12.23
C PHE A 75 9.40 -5.71 13.12
N ALA A 76 8.15 -5.59 12.68
CA ALA A 76 6.98 -6.00 13.44
C ALA A 76 6.96 -7.50 13.74
N LEU A 77 7.42 -8.31 12.79
CA LEU A 77 7.45 -9.76 12.90
C LEU A 77 8.77 -10.32 13.47
N GLY A 78 9.70 -9.44 13.87
CA GLY A 78 10.98 -9.84 14.46
C GLY A 78 11.92 -10.54 13.46
N VAL A 79 11.77 -10.26 12.17
CA VAL A 79 12.61 -10.81 11.10
C VAL A 79 13.44 -9.71 10.44
N SER A 80 14.48 -10.09 9.73
CA SER A 80 15.32 -9.17 8.97
C SER A 80 15.72 -9.82 7.64
N ALA A 81 16.22 -9.04 6.71
CA ALA A 81 16.71 -9.56 5.45
C ALA A 81 17.78 -10.66 5.61
N ALA A 82 18.52 -10.64 6.74
CA ALA A 82 19.54 -11.64 7.06
C ALA A 82 18.94 -12.93 7.70
N THR A 83 17.77 -12.86 8.31
CA THR A 83 17.12 -13.99 9.00
C THR A 83 15.95 -14.59 8.20
N LEU A 84 15.49 -13.92 7.14
CA LEU A 84 14.47 -14.46 6.24
C LEU A 84 15.01 -15.67 5.49
N ASP A 85 14.23 -16.76 5.51
CA ASP A 85 14.49 -17.90 4.63
C ASP A 85 14.27 -17.53 3.14
N GLY A 86 14.88 -18.35 2.25
CA GLY A 86 14.87 -18.07 0.82
C GLY A 86 13.46 -18.08 0.20
N GLU A 87 12.54 -18.89 0.74
CA GLU A 87 11.16 -18.97 0.23
C GLU A 87 10.38 -17.72 0.61
N THR A 88 10.43 -17.31 1.88
CA THR A 88 9.81 -16.06 2.36
C THR A 88 10.34 -14.86 1.58
N LYS A 89 11.68 -14.78 1.40
CA LYS A 89 12.30 -13.71 0.61
C LYS A 89 11.76 -13.68 -0.83
N ALA A 90 11.65 -14.84 -1.49
CA ALA A 90 11.12 -14.92 -2.85
C ALA A 90 9.67 -14.45 -2.95
N TRP A 91 8.81 -14.77 -1.97
CA TRP A 91 7.43 -14.28 -1.92
C TRP A 91 7.36 -12.77 -1.69
N LEU A 92 8.22 -12.20 -0.83
CA LEU A 92 8.30 -10.76 -0.61
C LEU A 92 8.81 -10.03 -1.86
N ASP A 93 9.87 -10.52 -2.49
CA ASP A 93 10.43 -9.89 -3.69
C ASP A 93 9.44 -9.92 -4.85
N LEU A 94 8.69 -11.02 -5.03
CA LEU A 94 7.61 -11.12 -6.00
C LEU A 94 6.51 -10.08 -5.74
N HIS A 95 6.09 -9.94 -4.48
CA HIS A 95 5.06 -8.99 -4.10
C HIS A 95 5.50 -7.54 -4.31
N TYR A 96 6.68 -7.16 -3.79
CA TYR A 96 7.17 -5.77 -3.87
C TYR A 96 7.68 -5.39 -5.26
N GLY A 97 8.02 -6.37 -6.10
CA GLY A 97 8.32 -6.16 -7.52
C GLY A 97 7.09 -5.88 -8.39
N TYR A 98 5.89 -6.08 -7.85
CA TYR A 98 4.64 -5.86 -8.59
C TYR A 98 4.07 -4.46 -8.37
N PRO A 99 3.93 -3.64 -9.42
CA PRO A 99 3.42 -2.25 -9.31
C PRO A 99 1.89 -2.22 -9.16
N ILE A 100 1.39 -2.56 -7.99
CA ILE A 100 -0.04 -2.68 -7.65
C ILE A 100 -0.84 -1.41 -7.92
N GLU A 101 -0.19 -0.23 -7.86
CA GLU A 101 -0.83 1.04 -8.16
C GLU A 101 -1.28 1.12 -9.62
N GLU A 102 -0.50 0.58 -10.56
CA GLU A 102 -0.85 0.59 -11.98
C GLU A 102 -2.14 -0.20 -12.24
N LEU A 103 -2.32 -1.35 -11.56
CA LEU A 103 -3.58 -2.09 -11.59
C LEU A 103 -4.71 -1.26 -10.96
N THR A 104 -4.47 -0.74 -9.76
CA THR A 104 -5.52 -0.06 -8.96
C THR A 104 -6.01 1.19 -9.69
N PHE A 105 -5.11 2.08 -10.09
CA PHE A 105 -5.47 3.34 -10.76
C PHE A 105 -6.00 3.12 -12.16
N GLY A 106 -5.44 2.18 -12.92
CA GLY A 106 -5.90 1.88 -14.26
C GLY A 106 -7.33 1.34 -14.28
N ARG A 107 -7.69 0.47 -13.33
CA ARG A 107 -9.07 -0.03 -13.20
C ARG A 107 -10.05 1.05 -12.72
N LEU A 108 -9.63 1.95 -11.85
CA LEU A 108 -10.44 3.12 -11.48
C LEU A 108 -10.67 4.05 -12.67
N LEU A 109 -9.64 4.32 -13.47
CA LEU A 109 -9.71 5.12 -14.69
C LEU A 109 -10.58 4.49 -15.77
N ALA A 110 -10.50 3.18 -15.95
CA ALA A 110 -11.33 2.46 -16.92
C ALA A 110 -12.82 2.64 -16.64
N ARG A 111 -13.19 2.77 -15.35
CA ARG A 111 -14.58 2.94 -14.88
C ARG A 111 -15.04 4.39 -14.77
N SER A 112 -14.13 5.37 -14.90
CA SER A 112 -14.45 6.79 -14.71
C SER A 112 -13.96 7.65 -15.88
N PRO A 113 -14.82 7.95 -16.87
CA PRO A 113 -14.47 8.89 -17.94
C PRO A 113 -14.02 10.25 -17.41
N LEU A 114 -14.64 10.75 -16.34
CA LEU A 114 -14.26 12.00 -15.69
C LEU A 114 -12.83 11.95 -15.14
N GLY A 115 -12.40 10.80 -14.61
CA GLY A 115 -11.03 10.59 -14.11
C GLY A 115 -9.99 10.86 -15.17
N ARG A 116 -10.25 10.53 -16.43
CA ARG A 116 -9.32 10.76 -17.55
C ARG A 116 -9.01 12.24 -17.76
N ILE A 117 -9.95 13.12 -17.47
CA ILE A 117 -9.79 14.58 -17.58
C ILE A 117 -9.21 15.18 -16.31
N MET A 118 -9.63 14.66 -15.15
CA MET A 118 -9.27 15.26 -13.85
C MET A 118 -7.87 14.89 -13.37
N ILE A 119 -7.38 13.69 -13.71
CA ILE A 119 -6.07 13.21 -13.20
C ILE A 119 -4.91 14.09 -13.69
N PRO A 120 -4.76 14.44 -15.00
CA PRO A 120 -3.67 15.32 -15.42
C PRO A 120 -3.70 16.68 -14.72
N LYS A 121 -4.89 17.27 -14.59
CA LYS A 121 -5.07 18.54 -13.85
C LYS A 121 -4.64 18.43 -12.39
N ARG A 122 -4.96 17.30 -11.75
CA ARG A 122 -4.55 17.04 -10.38
C ARG A 122 -3.04 16.86 -10.26
N LEU A 123 -2.41 16.08 -11.14
CA LEU A 123 -0.96 15.88 -11.14
C LEU A 123 -0.23 17.23 -11.29
N GLU A 124 -0.68 18.08 -12.22
CA GLU A 124 -0.11 19.42 -12.41
C GLU A 124 -0.34 20.33 -11.19
N SER A 125 -1.52 20.27 -10.57
CA SER A 125 -1.80 21.01 -9.33
C SER A 125 -0.87 20.58 -8.19
N VAL A 126 -0.59 19.27 -8.05
CA VAL A 126 0.35 18.74 -7.07
C VAL A 126 1.76 19.24 -7.36
N ARG A 127 2.22 19.15 -8.62
CA ARG A 127 3.54 19.65 -9.05
C ARG A 127 3.73 21.13 -8.68
N ARG A 128 2.77 21.99 -9.02
CA ARG A 128 2.82 23.42 -8.70
C ARG A 128 2.91 23.66 -7.20
N ARG A 129 2.11 22.96 -6.40
CA ARG A 129 2.14 23.08 -4.94
C ARG A 129 3.48 22.66 -4.35
N LEU A 130 4.14 21.65 -4.90
CA LEU A 130 5.48 21.24 -4.47
C LEU A 130 6.52 22.33 -4.73
N LEU A 131 6.47 23.01 -5.90
CA LEU A 131 7.34 24.12 -6.19
C LEU A 131 7.08 25.35 -5.30
N GLU A 132 5.81 25.64 -5.01
CA GLU A 132 5.45 26.68 -4.04
C GLU A 132 6.04 26.38 -2.65
N ARG A 133 6.00 25.13 -2.21
CA ARG A 133 6.60 24.70 -0.94
C ARG A 133 8.11 24.73 -0.95
N ALA A 134 8.77 24.43 -2.07
CA ALA A 134 10.21 24.59 -2.22
C ALA A 134 10.63 26.05 -1.94
N ASN A 135 9.91 27.02 -2.50
CA ASN A 135 10.16 28.43 -2.28
C ASN A 135 9.92 28.87 -0.83
N GLN A 136 8.93 28.26 -0.15
CA GLN A 136 8.56 28.60 1.23
C GLN A 136 9.43 27.92 2.28
N ASN A 137 10.16 26.85 1.93
CA ASN A 137 10.96 26.03 2.84
C ASN A 137 12.35 25.78 2.25
N PRO A 138 13.28 26.73 2.36
CA PRO A 138 14.60 26.61 1.72
C PRO A 138 15.42 25.39 2.18
N ASP A 139 15.22 24.95 3.44
CA ASP A 139 15.84 23.74 4.01
C ASP A 139 15.36 22.44 3.34
N LEU A 140 14.17 22.44 2.75
CA LEU A 140 13.56 21.31 2.04
C LEU A 140 13.43 21.51 0.53
N ALA A 141 13.95 22.63 -0.01
CA ALA A 141 13.74 23.03 -1.40
C ALA A 141 14.12 21.93 -2.37
N LYS A 142 15.32 21.36 -2.22
CA LYS A 142 15.80 20.27 -3.07
C LYS A 142 14.85 19.06 -3.09
N VAL A 143 14.37 18.64 -1.92
CA VAL A 143 13.45 17.49 -1.79
C VAL A 143 12.13 17.75 -2.51
N TYR A 144 11.58 18.96 -2.37
CA TYR A 144 10.36 19.34 -3.06
C TYR A 144 10.54 19.45 -4.57
N GLU A 145 11.66 20.02 -5.04
CA GLU A 145 11.99 20.14 -6.46
C GLU A 145 12.15 18.77 -7.13
N GLU A 146 12.88 17.85 -6.50
CA GLU A 146 13.05 16.49 -6.96
C GLU A 146 11.69 15.78 -7.07
N ARG A 147 10.82 15.96 -6.07
CA ARG A 147 9.47 15.39 -6.11
C ARG A 147 8.61 16.04 -7.19
N ALA A 148 8.70 17.35 -7.38
CA ALA A 148 8.01 18.07 -8.43
C ALA A 148 8.43 17.61 -9.83
N ALA A 149 9.71 17.30 -10.04
CA ALA A 149 10.22 16.73 -11.29
C ALA A 149 9.60 15.36 -11.61
N VAL A 150 9.43 14.49 -10.58
CA VAL A 150 8.70 13.21 -10.75
C VAL A 150 7.26 13.46 -11.22
N PHE A 151 6.56 14.44 -10.66
CA PHE A 151 5.20 14.77 -11.09
C PHE A 151 5.18 15.39 -12.48
N ALA A 152 6.17 16.20 -12.87
CA ALA A 152 6.31 16.71 -14.25
C ALA A 152 6.40 15.57 -15.27
N GLY A 153 7.25 14.57 -15.01
CA GLY A 153 7.34 13.36 -15.83
C GLY A 153 6.01 12.61 -15.93
N ARG A 154 5.29 12.48 -14.82
CA ARG A 154 3.95 11.83 -14.79
C ARG A 154 2.90 12.60 -15.60
N VAL A 155 2.91 13.93 -15.57
CA VAL A 155 2.01 14.77 -16.37
C VAL A 155 2.32 14.59 -17.85
N GLN A 156 3.60 14.66 -18.22
CA GLN A 156 4.05 14.54 -19.60
C GLN A 156 3.77 13.16 -20.19
N ALA A 157 3.97 12.10 -19.41
CA ALA A 157 3.75 10.71 -19.84
C ALA A 157 2.29 10.24 -19.70
N PHE A 158 1.37 11.11 -19.22
CA PHE A 158 0.00 10.69 -18.96
C PHE A 158 -0.78 10.48 -20.25
N ASP A 159 -1.01 9.22 -20.59
CA ASP A 159 -1.96 8.78 -21.63
C ASP A 159 -3.02 7.89 -20.96
N PRO A 160 -4.29 8.32 -20.89
CA PRO A 160 -5.37 7.51 -20.29
C PRO A 160 -5.52 6.15 -20.95
N ALA A 161 -5.32 6.04 -22.25
CA ALA A 161 -5.44 4.78 -22.97
C ALA A 161 -4.26 3.84 -22.64
N ALA A 162 -3.05 4.39 -22.54
CA ALA A 162 -1.87 3.62 -22.11
C ALA A 162 -2.02 3.13 -20.67
N VAL A 163 -2.54 3.96 -19.75
CA VAL A 163 -2.79 3.56 -18.37
C VAL A 163 -3.80 2.42 -18.30
N VAL A 164 -4.87 2.44 -19.09
CA VAL A 164 -5.85 1.35 -19.15
C VAL A 164 -5.22 0.07 -19.72
N ARG A 165 -4.49 0.18 -20.84
CA ARG A 165 -3.77 -0.98 -21.42
C ARG A 165 -2.78 -1.59 -20.42
N LEU A 166 -2.02 -0.77 -19.72
CA LEU A 166 -1.07 -1.21 -18.71
C LEU A 166 -1.79 -1.92 -17.55
N SER A 167 -2.94 -1.41 -17.12
CA SER A 167 -3.72 -2.05 -16.06
C SER A 167 -4.25 -3.44 -16.46
N GLU A 168 -4.57 -3.66 -17.74
CA GLU A 168 -4.96 -5.00 -18.22
C GLU A 168 -3.76 -5.96 -18.23
N LYS A 169 -2.57 -5.50 -18.60
CA LYS A 169 -1.33 -6.27 -18.43
C LYS A 169 -1.12 -6.64 -16.95
N ARG A 170 -1.23 -5.67 -16.04
CA ARG A 170 -1.09 -5.91 -14.59
C ARG A 170 -2.18 -6.82 -14.05
N ARG A 171 -3.39 -6.76 -14.62
CA ARG A 171 -4.45 -7.71 -14.31
C ARG A 171 -4.05 -9.14 -14.67
N ALA A 172 -3.51 -9.36 -15.85
CA ALA A 172 -3.05 -10.68 -16.27
C ALA A 172 -1.95 -11.24 -15.35
N GLU A 173 -0.98 -10.39 -14.98
CA GLU A 173 0.07 -10.74 -14.01
C GLU A 173 -0.52 -11.09 -12.63
N ALA A 174 -1.49 -10.31 -12.14
CA ALA A 174 -2.16 -10.58 -10.87
C ALA A 174 -2.92 -11.92 -10.88
N LEU A 175 -3.57 -12.26 -12.00
CA LEU A 175 -4.20 -13.58 -12.18
C LEU A 175 -3.15 -14.70 -12.12
N GLY A 176 -2.00 -14.52 -12.76
CA GLY A 176 -0.87 -15.46 -12.69
C GLY A 176 -0.33 -15.64 -11.25
N PHE A 177 -0.29 -14.57 -10.45
CA PHE A 177 0.06 -14.69 -9.03
C PHE A 177 -0.99 -15.47 -8.25
N MET A 178 -2.29 -15.27 -8.54
CA MET A 178 -3.35 -16.08 -7.92
C MET A 178 -3.25 -17.55 -8.33
N ASP A 179 -2.85 -17.87 -9.56
CA ASP A 179 -2.59 -19.25 -10.01
C ASP A 179 -1.40 -19.86 -9.26
N ARG A 180 -0.33 -19.10 -9.07
CA ARG A 180 0.85 -19.54 -8.29
C ARG A 180 0.49 -19.79 -6.83
N LEU A 181 -0.30 -18.89 -6.22
CA LEU A 181 -0.82 -19.08 -4.85
C LEU A 181 -1.70 -20.33 -4.75
N GLU A 182 -2.61 -20.55 -5.70
CA GLU A 182 -3.44 -21.76 -5.77
C GLU A 182 -2.60 -23.03 -5.77
N GLN A 183 -1.57 -23.08 -6.64
CA GLN A 183 -0.65 -24.22 -6.74
C GLN A 183 0.11 -24.45 -5.43
N THR A 184 0.63 -23.37 -4.81
CA THR A 184 1.37 -23.45 -3.54
C THR A 184 0.50 -23.98 -2.40
N LEU A 185 -0.77 -23.55 -2.36
CA LEU A 185 -1.73 -23.88 -1.30
C LEU A 185 -2.50 -25.19 -1.55
N HIS A 186 -2.20 -25.88 -2.66
CA HIS A 186 -2.93 -27.10 -3.05
C HIS A 186 -2.72 -28.26 -2.08
N ASP A 187 -1.57 -28.31 -1.41
CA ASP A 187 -1.26 -29.31 -0.38
C ASP A 187 -2.06 -29.14 0.92
N GLY A 188 -2.87 -28.10 1.02
CA GLY A 188 -3.73 -27.84 2.18
C GLY A 188 -3.06 -27.03 3.29
N ARG A 189 -1.81 -26.55 3.09
CA ARG A 189 -1.13 -25.71 4.08
C ARG A 189 -1.96 -24.48 4.48
N ALA A 190 -1.84 -24.09 5.76
CA ALA A 190 -2.57 -22.96 6.32
C ALA A 190 -1.87 -21.62 6.11
N VAL A 191 -0.57 -21.63 5.79
CA VAL A 191 0.32 -20.47 5.63
C VAL A 191 1.17 -20.65 4.37
N LEU A 192 1.65 -19.55 3.76
CA LEU A 192 2.42 -19.61 2.52
C LEU A 192 3.78 -20.27 2.73
N VAL A 193 4.44 -19.95 3.82
CA VAL A 193 5.75 -20.51 4.18
C VAL A 193 5.67 -21.12 5.58
N PRO A 194 5.52 -22.47 5.69
CA PRO A 194 5.48 -23.15 6.99
C PRO A 194 6.77 -22.89 7.80
N PRO A 195 6.74 -23.04 9.14
CA PRO A 195 5.63 -23.64 9.91
C PRO A 195 4.60 -22.62 10.43
N ALA A 196 4.82 -21.33 10.32
CA ALA A 196 3.98 -20.32 10.99
C ALA A 196 3.61 -19.17 10.05
N TYR A 197 2.54 -18.46 10.41
CA TYR A 197 2.15 -17.21 9.75
C TYR A 197 3.30 -16.19 9.81
N GLY A 198 3.63 -15.59 8.66
CA GLY A 198 4.81 -14.74 8.54
C GLY A 198 4.65 -13.58 7.57
N ALA A 199 5.77 -12.96 7.23
CA ALA A 199 5.80 -11.77 6.40
C ALA A 199 5.19 -12.01 4.99
N ALA A 200 5.38 -13.20 4.43
CA ALA A 200 4.73 -13.58 3.17
C ALA A 200 3.22 -13.54 3.30
N ASP A 201 2.65 -14.13 4.36
CA ASP A 201 1.21 -14.13 4.57
C ASP A 201 0.65 -12.72 4.77
N VAL A 202 1.36 -11.84 5.48
CA VAL A 202 0.97 -10.43 5.68
C VAL A 202 0.79 -9.73 4.33
N VAL A 203 1.82 -9.75 3.49
CA VAL A 203 1.78 -8.98 2.23
C VAL A 203 0.78 -9.59 1.24
N TRP A 204 0.68 -10.91 1.16
CA TRP A 204 -0.25 -11.58 0.26
C TRP A 204 -1.70 -11.51 0.76
N THR A 205 -1.96 -11.43 2.06
CA THR A 205 -3.29 -11.10 2.61
C THR A 205 -3.77 -9.74 2.10
N VAL A 206 -2.92 -8.72 2.15
CA VAL A 206 -3.26 -7.38 1.65
C VAL A 206 -3.39 -7.36 0.13
N PHE A 207 -2.59 -8.18 -0.58
CA PHE A 207 -2.73 -8.36 -2.02
C PHE A 207 -4.12 -8.93 -2.37
N LEU A 208 -4.56 -9.99 -1.69
CA LEU A 208 -5.88 -10.59 -1.94
C LEU A 208 -7.02 -9.62 -1.61
N ALA A 209 -6.90 -8.85 -0.53
CA ALA A 209 -7.83 -7.77 -0.23
C ALA A 209 -7.90 -6.74 -1.37
N ARG A 210 -6.75 -6.39 -1.96
CA ARG A 210 -6.70 -5.49 -3.12
C ARG A 210 -7.33 -6.12 -4.36
N MET A 211 -7.22 -7.44 -4.56
CA MET A 211 -7.91 -8.13 -5.67
C MET A 211 -9.43 -8.00 -5.54
N GLU A 212 -10.00 -8.17 -4.35
CA GLU A 212 -11.42 -7.89 -4.14
C GLU A 212 -11.76 -6.42 -4.40
N PHE A 213 -10.98 -5.51 -3.84
CA PHE A 213 -11.16 -4.06 -4.01
C PHE A 213 -11.23 -3.61 -5.48
N VAL A 214 -10.37 -4.17 -6.34
CA VAL A 214 -10.36 -3.86 -7.78
C VAL A 214 -11.34 -4.69 -8.60
N GLY A 215 -12.16 -5.54 -7.96
CA GLY A 215 -13.22 -6.32 -8.59
C GLY A 215 -12.74 -7.61 -9.26
N LEU A 216 -11.69 -8.24 -8.72
CA LEU A 216 -11.20 -9.55 -9.10
C LEU A 216 -11.57 -10.65 -8.08
N GLY A 217 -12.48 -10.37 -7.16
CA GLY A 217 -12.92 -11.33 -6.15
C GLY A 217 -13.54 -12.61 -6.75
N ALA A 218 -14.31 -12.50 -7.84
CA ALA A 218 -14.85 -13.66 -8.54
C ALA A 218 -13.75 -14.55 -9.13
N ASP A 219 -12.65 -13.96 -9.62
CA ASP A 219 -11.51 -14.71 -10.14
C ASP A 219 -10.74 -15.42 -9.00
N LEU A 220 -10.68 -14.81 -7.82
CA LEU A 220 -10.13 -15.43 -6.59
C LEU A 220 -10.98 -16.67 -6.20
N GLN A 221 -12.30 -16.55 -6.18
CA GLN A 221 -13.21 -17.65 -5.77
C GLN A 221 -13.17 -18.86 -6.73
N LYS A 222 -12.70 -18.71 -7.97
CA LYS A 222 -12.50 -19.83 -8.91
C LYS A 222 -11.32 -20.73 -8.54
N ARG A 223 -10.52 -20.38 -7.53
CA ARG A 223 -9.32 -21.06 -7.07
C ARG A 223 -9.56 -21.63 -5.65
N PRO A 224 -9.95 -22.92 -5.54
CA PRO A 224 -10.47 -23.45 -4.26
C PRO A 224 -9.47 -23.38 -3.10
N ALA A 225 -8.19 -23.69 -3.33
CA ALA A 225 -7.17 -23.64 -2.29
C ALA A 225 -6.89 -22.19 -1.85
N LEU A 226 -6.79 -21.28 -2.82
CA LEU A 226 -6.63 -19.86 -2.56
C LEU A 226 -7.85 -19.26 -1.86
N ALA A 227 -9.06 -19.63 -2.27
CA ALA A 227 -10.28 -19.16 -1.63
C ALA A 227 -10.41 -19.66 -0.18
N ARG A 228 -9.97 -20.89 0.10
CA ARG A 228 -9.88 -21.41 1.47
C ARG A 228 -8.87 -20.60 2.30
N TYR A 229 -7.67 -20.40 1.77
CA TYR A 229 -6.64 -19.58 2.40
C TYR A 229 -7.13 -18.14 2.65
N TRP A 230 -7.74 -17.50 1.66
CA TRP A 230 -8.28 -16.15 1.81
C TRP A 230 -9.31 -16.05 2.95
N ARG A 231 -10.23 -17.02 3.04
CA ARG A 231 -11.19 -17.05 4.16
C ARG A 231 -10.50 -17.21 5.52
N SER A 232 -9.44 -18.02 5.60
CA SER A 232 -8.68 -18.17 6.84
C SER A 232 -7.94 -16.88 7.22
N MET A 233 -7.41 -16.12 6.26
CA MET A 233 -6.79 -14.82 6.50
C MET A 233 -7.81 -13.78 7.00
N GLN A 234 -9.00 -13.74 6.41
CA GLN A 234 -10.08 -12.85 6.85
C GLN A 234 -10.60 -13.19 8.26
N ALA A 235 -10.55 -14.46 8.65
CA ALA A 235 -10.97 -14.93 9.97
C ALA A 235 -9.92 -14.69 11.09
N ARG A 236 -8.71 -14.24 10.74
CA ARG A 236 -7.68 -13.95 11.76
C ARG A 236 -8.10 -12.78 12.65
N PRO A 237 -7.81 -12.87 13.97
CA PRO A 237 -8.12 -11.77 14.90
C PRO A 237 -7.50 -10.43 14.53
N SER A 238 -6.42 -10.44 13.77
CA SER A 238 -5.70 -9.24 13.28
C SER A 238 -6.39 -8.51 12.13
N PHE A 239 -7.20 -9.19 11.34
CA PHE A 239 -7.74 -8.65 10.08
C PHE A 239 -8.60 -7.40 10.30
N VAL A 240 -9.51 -7.44 11.26
CA VAL A 240 -10.41 -6.31 11.56
C VAL A 240 -9.65 -5.17 12.24
N PRO A 241 -8.84 -5.38 13.31
CA PRO A 241 -8.05 -4.32 13.92
C PRO A 241 -7.05 -3.64 12.98
N ALA A 242 -6.48 -4.39 12.01
CA ALA A 242 -5.59 -3.85 10.99
C ALA A 242 -6.32 -3.00 9.93
N ASP A 243 -7.64 -2.96 9.95
CA ASP A 243 -8.49 -2.19 9.03
C ASP A 243 -8.15 -2.47 7.56
N ILE A 244 -8.27 -3.74 7.15
CA ILE A 244 -7.96 -4.20 5.80
C ILE A 244 -9.15 -3.97 4.87
N TRP A 245 -8.97 -3.15 3.85
CA TRP A 245 -10.03 -2.76 2.93
C TRP A 245 -10.15 -3.68 1.73
N THR A 246 -11.26 -4.40 1.65
CA THR A 246 -11.65 -5.23 0.49
C THR A 246 -12.56 -4.48 -0.49
N LYS A 247 -13.08 -3.32 -0.10
CA LYS A 247 -13.94 -2.45 -0.91
C LYS A 247 -13.72 -0.98 -0.56
N LEU A 248 -14.18 -0.08 -1.42
CA LEU A 248 -14.10 1.34 -1.17
C LEU A 248 -15.11 1.77 -0.10
N HIS A 249 -14.63 2.35 0.99
CA HIS A 249 -15.43 2.91 2.08
C HIS A 249 -15.49 4.43 1.94
N VAL A 250 -16.37 4.93 1.06
CA VAL A 250 -16.44 6.38 0.72
C VAL A 250 -16.65 7.25 1.96
N PHE A 251 -17.56 6.87 2.85
CA PHE A 251 -17.84 7.64 4.09
C PHE A 251 -16.65 7.65 5.05
N ARG A 252 -15.91 6.55 5.18
CA ARG A 252 -14.70 6.50 6.01
C ARG A 252 -13.56 7.31 5.39
N LEU A 253 -13.47 7.34 4.06
CA LEU A 253 -12.53 8.19 3.36
C LEU A 253 -12.80 9.66 3.66
N ILE A 254 -14.05 10.09 3.62
CA ILE A 254 -14.48 11.46 3.94
C ILE A 254 -14.32 11.74 5.44
N GLY A 255 -14.71 10.83 6.33
CA GLY A 255 -14.55 10.98 7.78
C GLY A 255 -13.09 11.14 8.20
N GLY A 256 -12.20 10.31 7.69
CA GLY A 256 -10.76 10.43 7.93
C GLY A 256 -10.15 11.74 7.40
N ILE A 257 -10.75 12.33 6.36
CA ILE A 257 -10.39 13.64 5.80
C ILE A 257 -10.85 14.77 6.74
N LEU A 258 -12.01 14.62 7.37
CA LEU A 258 -12.60 15.64 8.25
C LEU A 258 -12.11 15.53 9.70
N GLY A 259 -11.33 14.50 10.03
CA GLY A 259 -10.82 14.27 11.39
C GLY A 259 -11.92 13.81 12.36
N VAL A 260 -13.02 13.26 11.85
CA VAL A 260 -14.13 12.69 12.61
C VAL A 260 -14.06 11.17 12.43
N GLY A 261 -13.35 10.51 13.36
CA GLY A 261 -13.20 9.06 13.36
C GLY A 261 -12.77 8.58 14.74
#